data_dd6af400a9be4bd56459e4e3f0622d52
#
_entry.id   dd6af400a9be4bd56459e4e3f0622d52
#
_cell.length_a   1.000
_cell.length_b   1.000
_cell.length_c   1.000
_cell.angle_alpha   90.00
_cell.angle_beta   90.00
_cell.angle_gamma   90.00
#
_symmetry.space_group_name_H-M   'P 1'
#
loop_
_entity.id
_entity.type
_entity.pdbx_description
1 polymer ?
#
loop_
_entity_poly.entity_id
_entity_poly.type
_entity_poly.pdbx_seq_one_letter_code
_entity_poly.pdbx_strand_id
1 'polypeptide(L)'
;NKVIIATMLASTVSFGVNAANQGQGVINFKGTVIDAPCGIAQESADQTINFGQISKAHLNADGISVKKDLDIKLVNCDATEIGKLTNGVKVSFTGTTINGQNQELGTTGDTGTAIVVSAANGSLVSFDGTAGSATKVKEGDNTLRYSTWVKKATGGTLKEGDFTAVANFNLAYE
;
A
#
# COMPACT_ATOMS: atom_id res chain seq x y z
N ASN A 1 65.05 28.72 66.46
CA ASN A 1 63.68 29.02 66.11
C ASN A 1 63.44 28.50 64.67
N LYS A 2 62.79 27.35 64.57
CA LYS A 2 62.48 26.75 63.28
C LYS A 2 60.98 26.95 63.00
N VAL A 3 60.68 27.71 61.93
CA VAL A 3 59.33 27.89 61.42
C VAL A 3 59.08 26.81 60.40
N ILE A 4 58.09 25.95 60.63
CA ILE A 4 57.62 24.92 59.72
C ILE A 4 56.41 25.52 58.98
N ILE A 5 56.55 25.76 57.68
CA ILE A 5 55.48 26.18 56.80
C ILE A 5 54.81 24.88 56.28
N ALA A 6 53.59 24.64 56.71
CA ALA A 6 52.76 23.54 56.17
C ALA A 6 52.00 24.05 54.94
N THR A 7 52.39 23.58 53.76
CA THR A 7 51.67 23.80 52.53
C THR A 7 50.49 22.84 52.42
N MET A 8 49.25 23.35 52.57
CA MET A 8 48.03 22.60 52.25
C MET A 8 47.88 22.52 50.74
N LEU A 9 47.98 21.30 50.20
CA LEU A 9 47.53 21.01 48.83
C LEU A 9 46.02 20.89 48.88
N ALA A 10 45.32 21.87 48.31
CA ALA A 10 43.89 21.74 48.02
C ALA A 10 43.73 20.94 46.72
N SER A 11 43.34 19.65 46.84
CA SER A 11 42.93 18.85 45.72
C SER A 11 41.51 19.22 45.30
N THR A 12 41.37 19.94 44.19
CA THR A 12 40.08 20.20 43.53
C THR A 12 39.64 18.93 42.83
N VAL A 13 38.69 18.23 43.44
CA VAL A 13 37.95 17.14 42.82
C VAL A 13 36.98 17.80 41.82
N SER A 14 37.31 17.79 40.53
CA SER A 14 36.37 18.15 39.49
C SER A 14 35.38 16.99 39.27
N PHE A 15 34.18 17.14 39.79
CA PHE A 15 33.07 16.28 39.44
C PHE A 15 32.73 16.57 37.97
N GLY A 16 33.17 15.69 37.08
CA GLY A 16 32.69 15.68 35.70
C GLY A 16 31.17 15.42 35.72
N VAL A 17 30.39 16.45 35.43
CA VAL A 17 28.95 16.30 35.20
C VAL A 17 28.82 15.53 33.89
N ASN A 18 28.67 14.21 34.01
CA ASN A 18 28.17 13.43 32.87
C ASN A 18 26.72 13.89 32.66
N ALA A 19 26.51 14.76 31.67
CA ALA A 19 25.18 15.04 31.16
C ALA A 19 24.63 13.70 30.63
N ALA A 20 23.83 13.03 31.45
CA ALA A 20 23.14 11.83 31.03
C ALA A 20 22.30 12.17 29.80
N ASN A 21 22.53 11.49 28.70
CA ASN A 21 21.70 11.57 27.50
C ASN A 21 20.28 11.18 27.90
N GLN A 22 19.39 12.15 28.04
CA GLN A 22 18.01 11.94 28.53
C GLN A 22 17.05 11.50 27.41
N GLY A 23 17.58 11.03 26.30
CA GLY A 23 16.84 10.48 25.19
C GLY A 23 17.41 10.93 23.85
N GLN A 24 17.61 9.98 22.96
CA GLN A 24 17.99 10.20 21.57
C GLN A 24 17.04 9.40 20.69
N GLY A 25 16.76 9.93 19.49
CA GLY A 25 15.94 9.27 18.50
C GLY A 25 16.43 9.62 17.09
N VAL A 26 16.09 8.78 16.14
CA VAL A 26 16.36 9.01 14.72
C VAL A 26 15.02 9.14 14.00
N ILE A 27 14.88 10.16 13.16
CA ILE A 27 13.73 10.35 12.29
C ILE A 27 14.21 10.19 10.85
N ASN A 28 13.63 9.24 10.13
CA ASN A 28 13.93 9.01 8.73
C ASN A 28 12.82 9.63 7.88
N PHE A 29 13.20 10.43 6.89
CA PHE A 29 12.30 11.01 5.91
C PHE A 29 12.55 10.35 4.56
N LYS A 30 11.48 9.91 3.89
CA LYS A 30 11.52 9.29 2.58
C LYS A 30 10.40 9.83 1.70
N GLY A 31 10.64 9.93 0.42
CA GLY A 31 9.65 10.35 -0.56
C GLY A 31 10.18 10.14 -1.96
N THR A 32 9.30 10.18 -2.94
CA THR A 32 9.63 10.10 -4.37
C THR A 32 8.93 11.25 -5.09
N VAL A 33 9.68 11.94 -5.93
CA VAL A 33 9.13 12.95 -6.84
C VAL A 33 8.86 12.28 -8.17
N ILE A 34 7.64 12.40 -8.66
CA ILE A 34 7.19 11.82 -9.93
C ILE A 34 6.75 12.93 -10.89
N ASP A 35 6.85 12.67 -12.18
CA ASP A 35 6.32 13.57 -13.23
C ASP A 35 4.88 13.13 -13.56
N ALA A 36 3.93 13.63 -12.78
CA ALA A 36 2.51 13.33 -12.91
C ALA A 36 1.65 14.49 -12.38
N PRO A 37 0.42 14.68 -12.89
CA PRO A 37 -0.51 15.71 -12.42
C PRO A 37 -0.88 15.58 -10.94
N CYS A 38 -0.86 14.37 -10.39
CA CYS A 38 -1.23 14.05 -9.00
C CYS A 38 -0.14 13.22 -8.33
N GLY A 39 0.02 13.40 -7.01
CA GLY A 39 0.71 12.43 -6.17
C GLY A 39 -0.18 11.24 -5.83
N ILE A 40 0.41 10.17 -5.35
CA ILE A 40 -0.30 9.00 -4.78
C ILE A 40 -0.10 9.05 -3.28
N ALA A 41 -1.18 8.95 -2.50
CA ALA A 41 -1.08 8.87 -1.04
C ALA A 41 -0.28 7.64 -0.62
N GLN A 42 0.53 7.77 0.42
CA GLN A 42 1.43 6.71 0.90
C GLN A 42 0.68 5.40 1.18
N GLU A 43 -0.49 5.49 1.81
CA GLU A 43 -1.34 4.34 2.12
C GLU A 43 -1.95 3.67 0.89
N SER A 44 -1.96 4.35 -0.26
CA SER A 44 -2.41 3.78 -1.54
C SER A 44 -1.27 3.23 -2.37
N ALA A 45 -0.06 3.77 -2.20
CA ALA A 45 1.13 3.28 -2.90
C ALA A 45 1.57 1.88 -2.43
N ASP A 46 1.29 1.57 -1.16
CA ASP A 46 1.58 0.25 -0.56
C ASP A 46 0.43 -0.11 0.39
N GLN A 47 -0.49 -0.94 -0.08
CA GLN A 47 -1.69 -1.35 0.65
C GLN A 47 -1.66 -2.84 0.95
N THR A 48 -2.17 -3.21 2.12
CA THR A 48 -2.47 -4.60 2.47
C THR A 48 -3.97 -4.75 2.73
N ILE A 49 -4.63 -5.64 1.99
CA ILE A 49 -6.04 -5.96 2.18
C ILE A 49 -6.16 -7.32 2.85
N ASN A 50 -6.70 -7.34 4.06
CA ASN A 50 -6.88 -8.54 4.83
C ASN A 50 -8.32 -9.03 4.72
N PHE A 51 -8.51 -10.24 4.20
CA PHE A 51 -9.83 -10.88 4.05
C PHE A 51 -10.25 -11.66 5.29
N GLY A 52 -9.36 -11.87 6.27
CA GLY A 52 -9.65 -12.69 7.45
C GLY A 52 -9.83 -14.17 7.11
N GLN A 53 -10.64 -14.85 7.90
CA GLN A 53 -10.95 -16.26 7.69
C GLN A 53 -12.17 -16.41 6.78
N ILE A 54 -12.06 -17.25 5.76
CA ILE A 54 -13.10 -17.48 4.76
C ILE A 54 -13.52 -18.95 4.80
N SER A 55 -14.83 -19.20 4.85
CA SER A 55 -15.35 -20.57 4.84
C SER A 55 -15.14 -21.25 3.50
N LYS A 56 -14.40 -22.35 3.50
CA LYS A 56 -14.23 -23.22 2.32
C LYS A 56 -15.56 -23.74 1.78
N ALA A 57 -16.49 -24.11 2.67
CA ALA A 57 -17.82 -24.58 2.26
C ALA A 57 -18.59 -23.48 1.51
N HIS A 58 -18.50 -22.23 1.99
CA HIS A 58 -19.11 -21.08 1.33
C HIS A 58 -18.57 -20.85 -0.07
N LEU A 59 -17.24 -20.88 -0.22
CA LEU A 59 -16.59 -20.72 -1.53
C LEU A 59 -16.88 -21.90 -2.48
N ASN A 60 -17.05 -23.13 -1.96
CA ASN A 60 -17.44 -24.29 -2.78
C ASN A 60 -18.87 -24.23 -3.28
N ALA A 61 -19.73 -23.48 -2.60
CA ALA A 61 -21.10 -23.22 -3.01
C ALA A 61 -21.20 -21.95 -3.90
N ASP A 62 -20.14 -21.64 -4.65
CA ASP A 62 -20.02 -20.45 -5.51
C ASP A 62 -20.18 -19.10 -4.76
N GLY A 63 -19.99 -19.11 -3.44
CA GLY A 63 -19.94 -17.90 -2.64
C GLY A 63 -18.65 -17.12 -2.84
N ILE A 64 -18.66 -15.87 -2.39
CA ILE A 64 -17.50 -14.99 -2.37
C ILE A 64 -17.22 -14.53 -0.94
N SER A 65 -16.00 -14.11 -0.64
CA SER A 65 -15.71 -13.46 0.64
C SER A 65 -16.50 -12.16 0.80
N VAL A 66 -16.53 -11.62 2.01
CA VAL A 66 -16.98 -10.24 2.20
C VAL A 66 -16.13 -9.32 1.32
N LYS A 67 -16.79 -8.46 0.55
CA LYS A 67 -16.10 -7.46 -0.27
C LYS A 67 -15.37 -6.47 0.60
N LYS A 68 -14.17 -6.08 0.17
CA LYS A 68 -13.35 -5.06 0.79
C LYS A 68 -13.15 -3.91 -0.19
N ASP A 69 -13.01 -2.71 0.35
CA ASP A 69 -12.65 -1.55 -0.45
C ASP A 69 -11.15 -1.59 -0.79
N LEU A 70 -10.84 -1.20 -2.00
CA LEU A 70 -9.50 -0.95 -2.51
C LEU A 70 -9.52 0.45 -3.12
N ASP A 71 -9.05 1.42 -2.37
CA ASP A 71 -9.05 2.82 -2.78
C ASP A 71 -7.66 3.26 -3.20
N ILE A 72 -7.55 3.89 -4.37
CA ILE A 72 -6.34 4.58 -4.79
C ILE A 72 -6.57 6.07 -4.62
N LYS A 73 -5.97 6.66 -3.60
CA LYS A 73 -6.07 8.07 -3.29
C LYS A 73 -5.00 8.85 -4.04
N LEU A 74 -5.45 9.78 -4.87
CA LEU A 74 -4.64 10.77 -5.55
C LEU A 74 -4.67 12.05 -4.73
N VAL A 75 -3.52 12.68 -4.55
CA VAL A 75 -3.37 13.86 -3.70
C VAL A 75 -2.71 15.00 -4.45
N ASN A 76 -3.05 16.22 -4.05
CA ASN A 76 -2.43 17.44 -4.59
C ASN A 76 -2.46 17.52 -6.12
N CYS A 77 -3.57 17.13 -6.73
CA CYS A 77 -3.71 17.22 -8.17
C CYS A 77 -3.66 18.67 -8.64
N ASP A 78 -2.74 19.00 -9.57
CA ASP A 78 -2.55 20.34 -10.08
C ASP A 78 -3.62 20.72 -11.11
N ALA A 79 -4.27 21.86 -10.90
CA ALA A 79 -5.36 22.32 -11.76
C ALA A 79 -4.95 22.53 -13.22
N THR A 80 -3.73 23.03 -13.45
CA THR A 80 -3.22 23.33 -14.79
C THR A 80 -2.94 22.04 -15.56
N GLU A 81 -2.30 21.07 -14.91
CA GLU A 81 -1.98 19.79 -15.52
C GLU A 81 -3.23 18.95 -15.78
N ILE A 82 -4.18 18.95 -14.83
CA ILE A 82 -5.49 18.29 -15.02
C ILE A 82 -6.27 18.91 -16.16
N GLY A 83 -6.25 20.24 -16.29
CA GLY A 83 -6.93 20.97 -17.35
C GLY A 83 -6.48 20.59 -18.76
N LYS A 84 -5.31 19.99 -18.91
CA LYS A 84 -4.79 19.46 -20.18
C LYS A 84 -5.32 18.07 -20.53
N LEU A 85 -5.89 17.34 -19.55
CA LEU A 85 -6.35 15.97 -19.75
C LEU A 85 -7.70 15.96 -20.48
N THR A 86 -7.79 15.17 -21.53
CA THR A 86 -9.04 14.96 -22.29
C THR A 86 -9.96 13.96 -21.60
N ASN A 87 -9.40 12.86 -21.11
CA ASN A 87 -10.16 11.73 -20.58
C ASN A 87 -10.05 11.57 -19.07
N GLY A 88 -8.96 12.02 -18.46
CA GLY A 88 -8.68 11.88 -17.05
C GLY A 88 -7.61 10.85 -16.76
N VAL A 89 -7.82 9.97 -15.77
CA VAL A 89 -6.87 8.93 -15.38
C VAL A 89 -7.42 7.55 -15.69
N LYS A 90 -6.59 6.69 -16.25
CA LYS A 90 -6.82 5.26 -16.40
C LYS A 90 -5.92 4.48 -15.45
N VAL A 91 -6.43 3.40 -14.91
CA VAL A 91 -5.67 2.48 -14.07
C VAL A 91 -5.55 1.14 -14.77
N SER A 92 -4.36 0.62 -14.84
CA SER A 92 -4.07 -0.74 -15.25
C SER A 92 -3.50 -1.53 -14.08
N PHE A 93 -3.83 -2.82 -14.02
CA PHE A 93 -3.33 -3.72 -12.98
C PHE A 93 -2.54 -4.85 -13.62
N THR A 94 -1.49 -5.28 -12.94
CA THR A 94 -0.69 -6.45 -13.34
C THR A 94 -0.51 -7.39 -12.17
N GLY A 95 -0.54 -8.68 -12.47
CA GLY A 95 -0.33 -9.72 -11.47
C GLY A 95 -0.33 -11.10 -12.11
N THR A 96 -0.02 -12.11 -11.33
CA THR A 96 -0.08 -13.49 -11.83
C THR A 96 -1.53 -13.93 -11.95
N THR A 97 -1.99 -14.18 -13.17
CA THR A 97 -3.34 -14.68 -13.43
C THR A 97 -3.38 -16.21 -13.30
N ILE A 98 -4.55 -16.77 -13.07
CA ILE A 98 -4.72 -18.20 -12.87
C ILE A 98 -5.54 -18.81 -14.02
N ASN A 99 -5.12 -19.97 -14.51
CA ASN A 99 -5.85 -20.77 -15.49
C ASN A 99 -6.30 -20.01 -16.75
N GLY A 100 -5.50 -19.01 -17.17
CA GLY A 100 -5.82 -18.18 -18.34
C GLY A 100 -6.96 -17.19 -18.12
N GLN A 101 -7.38 -16.98 -16.88
CA GLN A 101 -8.44 -16.02 -16.52
C GLN A 101 -7.82 -14.67 -16.17
N ASN A 102 -7.78 -13.72 -17.09
CA ASN A 102 -7.14 -12.42 -16.89
C ASN A 102 -7.74 -11.59 -15.75
N GLN A 103 -8.99 -11.87 -15.36
CA GLN A 103 -9.71 -11.18 -14.29
C GLN A 103 -9.61 -11.89 -12.92
N GLU A 104 -8.85 -12.98 -12.85
CA GLU A 104 -8.61 -13.73 -11.62
C GLU A 104 -7.12 -13.65 -11.26
N LEU A 105 -6.82 -12.88 -10.20
CA LEU A 105 -5.48 -12.83 -9.65
C LEU A 105 -5.24 -14.12 -8.86
N GLY A 106 -4.21 -14.85 -9.25
CA GLY A 106 -3.79 -16.09 -8.60
C GLY A 106 -3.26 -15.84 -7.20
N THR A 107 -3.55 -16.77 -6.31
CA THR A 107 -3.03 -16.79 -4.95
C THR A 107 -1.90 -17.80 -4.81
N THR A 108 -0.97 -17.53 -3.90
CA THR A 108 -0.01 -18.51 -3.40
C THR A 108 -0.65 -19.37 -2.30
N GLY A 109 0.04 -20.43 -1.84
CA GLY A 109 -0.45 -21.29 -0.76
C GLY A 109 -1.30 -22.47 -1.21
N ASP A 110 -1.46 -22.68 -2.51
CA ASP A 110 -2.17 -23.84 -3.11
C ASP A 110 -3.60 -24.03 -2.58
N THR A 111 -4.27 -22.93 -2.20
CA THR A 111 -5.62 -22.94 -1.64
C THR A 111 -6.73 -23.08 -2.68
N GLY A 112 -6.40 -22.93 -3.97
CA GLY A 112 -7.37 -22.96 -5.07
C GLY A 112 -8.29 -21.75 -5.11
N THR A 113 -7.86 -20.64 -4.52
CA THR A 113 -8.59 -19.37 -4.50
C THR A 113 -8.06 -18.40 -5.57
N ALA A 114 -8.87 -17.43 -5.92
CA ALA A 114 -8.50 -16.28 -6.73
C ALA A 114 -9.07 -15.01 -6.14
N ILE A 115 -8.40 -13.89 -6.41
CA ILE A 115 -8.87 -12.55 -6.04
C ILE A 115 -9.42 -11.87 -7.29
N VAL A 116 -10.55 -11.21 -7.12
CA VAL A 116 -11.21 -10.41 -8.14
C VAL A 116 -11.31 -8.98 -7.67
N VAL A 117 -11.13 -8.05 -8.58
CA VAL A 117 -11.29 -6.60 -8.34
C VAL A 117 -12.31 -6.06 -9.34
N SER A 118 -13.21 -5.21 -8.87
CA SER A 118 -14.14 -4.47 -9.71
C SER A 118 -13.98 -2.97 -9.52
N ALA A 119 -14.09 -2.22 -10.60
CA ALA A 119 -14.19 -0.78 -10.55
C ALA A 119 -15.55 -0.34 -10.03
N ALA A 120 -15.70 0.95 -9.70
CA ALA A 120 -16.94 1.53 -9.18
C ALA A 120 -18.14 1.39 -10.14
N ASN A 121 -17.90 1.28 -11.44
CA ASN A 121 -18.93 1.04 -12.47
C ASN A 121 -19.32 -0.45 -12.60
N GLY A 122 -18.75 -1.33 -11.78
CA GLY A 122 -18.99 -2.78 -11.82
C GLY A 122 -18.14 -3.57 -12.82
N SER A 123 -17.32 -2.90 -13.64
CA SER A 123 -16.43 -3.60 -14.58
C SER A 123 -15.34 -4.35 -13.81
N LEU A 124 -15.08 -5.59 -14.20
CA LEU A 124 -13.99 -6.36 -13.62
C LEU A 124 -12.64 -5.88 -14.16
N VAL A 125 -11.67 -5.85 -13.29
CA VAL A 125 -10.28 -5.51 -13.60
C VAL A 125 -9.57 -6.71 -14.20
N SER A 126 -8.77 -6.47 -15.25
CA SER A 126 -7.82 -7.47 -15.78
C SER A 126 -6.44 -7.24 -15.18
N PHE A 127 -5.74 -8.34 -14.87
CA PHE A 127 -4.39 -8.30 -14.28
C PHE A 127 -3.27 -8.52 -15.32
N ASP A 128 -3.57 -8.30 -16.58
CA ASP A 128 -2.65 -8.41 -17.71
C ASP A 128 -2.08 -7.06 -18.17
N GLY A 129 -2.34 -5.99 -17.45
CA GLY A 129 -1.95 -4.63 -17.80
C GLY A 129 -2.95 -3.87 -18.69
N THR A 130 -4.08 -4.49 -19.04
CA THR A 130 -5.14 -3.80 -19.77
C THR A 130 -5.72 -2.68 -18.90
N ALA A 131 -5.72 -1.45 -19.41
CA ALA A 131 -6.25 -0.31 -18.71
C ALA A 131 -7.78 -0.35 -18.63
N GLY A 132 -8.30 0.04 -17.47
CA GLY A 132 -9.73 0.26 -17.25
C GLY A 132 -10.25 1.54 -17.93
N SER A 133 -11.52 1.83 -17.70
CA SER A 133 -12.14 3.08 -18.18
C SER A 133 -11.49 4.30 -17.53
N ALA A 134 -11.39 5.39 -18.28
CA ALA A 134 -10.89 6.65 -17.75
C ALA A 134 -11.85 7.23 -16.69
N THR A 135 -11.27 7.78 -15.65
CA THR A 135 -11.99 8.49 -14.59
C THR A 135 -11.57 9.96 -14.59
N LYS A 136 -12.55 10.86 -14.63
CA LYS A 136 -12.28 12.28 -14.50
C LYS A 136 -11.74 12.59 -13.10
N VAL A 137 -10.72 13.41 -13.05
CA VAL A 137 -10.12 13.91 -11.82
C VAL A 137 -10.30 15.42 -11.72
N LYS A 138 -10.34 15.94 -10.52
CA LYS A 138 -10.46 17.37 -10.20
C LYS A 138 -9.23 17.85 -9.46
N GLU A 139 -9.06 19.16 -9.36
CA GLU A 139 -8.03 19.77 -8.52
C GLU A 139 -8.11 19.28 -7.07
N GLY A 140 -6.96 19.12 -6.43
CA GLY A 140 -6.83 18.64 -5.06
C GLY A 140 -6.90 17.11 -4.98
N ASP A 141 -7.64 16.60 -4.01
CA ASP A 141 -7.66 15.17 -3.71
C ASP A 141 -8.78 14.45 -4.46
N ASN A 142 -8.46 13.24 -4.94
CA ASN A 142 -9.38 12.34 -5.62
C ASN A 142 -9.22 10.93 -5.06
N THR A 143 -10.27 10.10 -5.20
CA THR A 143 -10.22 8.70 -4.82
C THR A 143 -10.77 7.85 -5.96
N LEU A 144 -9.94 6.96 -6.47
CA LEU A 144 -10.35 5.94 -7.42
C LEU A 144 -10.77 4.71 -6.64
N ARG A 145 -12.07 4.36 -6.69
CA ARG A 145 -12.66 3.33 -5.85
C ARG A 145 -12.82 2.03 -6.57
N TYR A 146 -12.36 0.98 -5.93
CA TYR A 146 -12.51 -0.41 -6.34
C TYR A 146 -13.05 -1.24 -5.18
N SER A 147 -13.64 -2.39 -5.52
CA SER A 147 -14.01 -3.42 -4.55
C SER A 147 -13.29 -4.71 -4.88
N THR A 148 -12.87 -5.45 -3.87
CA THR A 148 -12.16 -6.71 -4.06
C THR A 148 -12.73 -7.81 -3.18
N TRP A 149 -12.67 -9.04 -3.65
CA TRP A 149 -13.12 -10.22 -2.94
C TRP A 149 -12.37 -11.47 -3.37
N VAL A 150 -12.47 -12.49 -2.55
CA VAL A 150 -11.93 -13.81 -2.82
C VAL A 150 -13.04 -14.73 -3.31
N LYS A 151 -12.73 -15.54 -4.29
CA LYS A 151 -13.60 -16.61 -4.79
C LYS A 151 -12.80 -17.90 -5.01
N LYS A 152 -13.50 -19.01 -5.25
CA LYS A 152 -12.88 -20.20 -5.83
C LYS A 152 -12.34 -19.86 -7.21
N ALA A 153 -11.09 -20.20 -7.48
CA ALA A 153 -10.49 -20.01 -8.79
C ALA A 153 -11.21 -20.86 -9.83
N THR A 154 -11.37 -20.33 -11.04
CA THR A 154 -11.95 -21.08 -12.17
C THR A 154 -11.11 -22.33 -12.44
N GLY A 155 -11.74 -23.50 -12.38
CA GLY A 155 -11.06 -24.80 -12.54
C GLY A 155 -10.22 -25.20 -11.31
N GLY A 156 -10.22 -24.42 -10.23
CA GLY A 156 -9.48 -24.70 -9.02
C GLY A 156 -10.17 -25.70 -8.10
N THR A 157 -9.39 -26.34 -7.24
CA THR A 157 -9.87 -27.19 -6.15
C THR A 157 -9.50 -26.51 -4.83
N LEU A 158 -10.51 -26.18 -4.01
CA LEU A 158 -10.27 -25.50 -2.74
C LEU A 158 -9.59 -26.40 -1.71
N LYS A 159 -8.55 -25.89 -1.10
CA LYS A 159 -7.86 -26.49 0.04
C LYS A 159 -7.81 -25.48 1.19
N GLU A 160 -7.70 -25.99 2.39
CA GLU A 160 -7.45 -25.19 3.58
C GLU A 160 -6.00 -24.71 3.60
N GLY A 161 -5.77 -23.51 4.14
CA GLY A 161 -4.45 -22.92 4.26
C GLY A 161 -4.49 -21.41 4.12
N ASP A 162 -3.34 -20.82 4.34
CA ASP A 162 -3.13 -19.39 4.12
C ASP A 162 -2.85 -19.11 2.65
N PHE A 163 -3.27 -17.95 2.20
CA PHE A 163 -2.96 -17.49 0.85
C PHE A 163 -2.48 -16.03 0.88
N THR A 164 -1.67 -15.69 -0.09
CA THR A 164 -1.30 -14.31 -0.41
C THR A 164 -1.41 -14.09 -1.90
N ALA A 165 -1.56 -12.83 -2.30
CA ALA A 165 -1.48 -12.41 -3.70
C ALA A 165 -0.89 -11.01 -3.78
N VAL A 166 -0.25 -10.71 -4.89
CA VAL A 166 0.31 -9.39 -5.16
C VAL A 166 -0.14 -8.93 -6.52
N ALA A 167 -0.66 -7.72 -6.60
CA ALA A 167 -0.91 -7.00 -7.83
C ALA A 167 -0.22 -5.64 -7.77
N ASN A 168 0.26 -5.18 -8.91
CA ASN A 168 0.74 -3.82 -9.09
C ASN A 168 -0.30 -3.04 -9.88
N PHE A 169 -0.38 -1.74 -9.64
CA PHE A 169 -1.17 -0.84 -10.46
C PHE A 169 -0.31 0.24 -11.10
N ASN A 170 -0.76 0.75 -12.22
CA ASN A 170 -0.14 1.85 -12.93
C ASN A 170 -1.19 2.87 -13.34
N LEU A 171 -0.85 4.15 -13.25
CA LEU A 171 -1.73 5.27 -13.61
C LEU A 171 -1.27 5.86 -14.95
N ALA A 172 -2.21 6.09 -15.86
CA ALA A 172 -1.99 6.81 -17.09
C ALA A 172 -2.95 8.01 -17.15
N TYR A 173 -2.41 9.19 -17.35
CA TYR A 173 -3.17 10.44 -17.47
C TYR A 173 -3.31 10.81 -18.96
N GLU A 174 -4.55 11.02 -19.43
CA GLU A 174 -4.88 11.26 -20.86
C GLU A 174 -5.79 12.48 -21.08
#